data_4a308c8a4967cdf02202bef184656b25
#
_entry.id   4a308c8a4967cdf02202bef184656b25
#
_cell.length_a   1.000
_cell.length_b   1.000
_cell.length_c   1.000
_cell.angle_alpha   90.00
_cell.angle_beta   90.00
_cell.angle_gamma   90.00
#
_symmetry.space_group_name_H-M   'P 1'
#
loop_
_entity.id
_entity.type
_entity.pdbx_description
1 polymer ?
#
loop_
_entity_poly.entity_id
_entity_poly.type
_entity_poly.pdbx_seq_one_letter_code
_entity_poly.pdbx_strand_id
1 'polypeptide(L)' 'MFDGIVINPGAYAHYSYAIRDAIKAITIPVVEVHISNIAAREEVRHRSLIAPVCHGSIAGFGMDSYRLAIESLI' A
#
# COMPACT_ATOMS: atom_id res chain seq x y z
N MET A 1 -14.55 2.40 15.86
CA MET A 1 -13.71 3.40 15.16
C MET A 1 -12.41 2.76 14.72
N PHE A 2 -11.95 3.08 13.53
CA PHE A 2 -10.69 2.54 13.00
C PHE A 2 -9.61 3.62 13.06
N ASP A 3 -8.42 3.25 13.53
CA ASP A 3 -7.28 4.17 13.65
C ASP A 3 -6.37 4.14 12.43
N GLY A 4 -6.53 3.13 11.57
CA GLY A 4 -5.74 3.00 10.37
C GLY A 4 -6.18 1.82 9.53
N ILE A 5 -5.71 1.80 8.29
CA ILE A 5 -5.99 0.72 7.33
C ILE A 5 -4.67 0.24 6.74
N VAL A 6 -4.50 -1.07 6.70
CA VAL A 6 -3.41 -1.71 5.97
C VAL A 6 -4.03 -2.40 4.76
N ILE A 7 -3.56 -2.05 3.57
CA ILE A 7 -4.11 -2.57 2.32
C ILE A 7 -3.02 -3.22 1.47
N ASN A 8 -3.31 -4.43 0.99
CA ASN A 8 -2.50 -5.07 -0.04
C ASN A 8 -3.32 -5.07 -1.34
N PRO A 9 -3.13 -4.08 -2.20
CA PRO A 9 -3.92 -3.96 -3.42
C PRO A 9 -3.48 -4.93 -4.53
N GLY A 10 -2.35 -5.62 -4.35
CA GLY A 10 -1.82 -6.50 -5.38
C GLY A 10 -1.52 -5.73 -6.66
N ALA A 11 -1.82 -6.34 -7.80
CA ALA A 11 -1.58 -5.71 -9.10
C ALA A 11 -2.42 -4.44 -9.33
N TYR A 12 -3.51 -4.25 -8.60
CA TYR A 12 -4.34 -3.04 -8.72
C TYR A 12 -3.58 -1.76 -8.35
N ALA A 13 -2.51 -1.87 -7.55
CA ALA A 13 -1.66 -0.73 -7.21
C ALA A 13 -1.08 -0.05 -8.44
N HIS A 14 -0.93 -0.76 -9.55
CA HIS A 14 -0.27 -0.26 -10.75
C HIS A 14 -1.21 0.46 -11.72
N TYR A 15 -2.53 0.29 -11.59
CA TYR A 15 -3.46 0.84 -12.57
C TYR A 15 -4.84 1.24 -12.04
N SER A 16 -5.15 1.01 -10.77
CA SER A 16 -6.51 1.30 -10.27
C SER A 16 -6.64 2.72 -9.74
N TYR A 17 -7.21 3.60 -10.55
CA TYR A 17 -7.57 4.94 -10.10
C TYR A 17 -8.76 4.93 -9.14
N ALA A 18 -9.64 3.94 -9.26
CA ALA A 18 -10.79 3.81 -8.36
C ALA A 18 -10.35 3.62 -6.91
N ILE A 19 -9.36 2.73 -6.68
CA ILE A 19 -8.81 2.50 -5.34
C ILE A 19 -8.07 3.74 -4.85
N ARG A 20 -7.29 4.37 -5.72
CA ARG A 20 -6.58 5.60 -5.40
C ARG A 20 -7.53 6.70 -4.93
N ASP A 21 -8.62 6.90 -5.67
CA ASP A 21 -9.59 7.95 -5.35
C ASP A 21 -10.32 7.65 -4.05
N ALA A 22 -10.65 6.38 -3.80
CA ALA A 22 -11.27 5.97 -2.54
C ALA A 22 -10.37 6.27 -1.34
N ILE A 23 -9.08 5.96 -1.44
CA ILE A 23 -8.12 6.24 -0.37
C ILE A 23 -7.98 7.74 -0.15
N LYS A 24 -7.91 8.51 -1.21
CA LYS A 24 -7.77 9.96 -1.13
C LYS A 24 -8.98 10.62 -0.46
N ALA A 25 -10.16 10.00 -0.57
CA ALA A 25 -11.39 10.55 -0.03
C ALA A 25 -11.57 10.35 1.47
N ILE A 26 -10.82 9.42 2.08
CA ILE A 26 -10.96 9.13 3.51
C ILE A 26 -9.89 9.87 4.32
N THR A 27 -10.18 10.06 5.62
CA THR A 27 -9.26 10.78 6.54
C THR A 27 -8.42 9.84 7.38
N ILE A 28 -8.73 8.53 7.38
CA ILE A 28 -8.00 7.52 8.13
C ILE A 28 -6.70 7.21 7.40
N PRO A 29 -5.55 7.13 8.10
CA PRO A 29 -4.29 6.81 7.43
C PRO A 29 -4.31 5.39 6.86
N VAL A 30 -3.82 5.26 5.63
CA VAL A 30 -3.75 3.99 4.90
C VAL A 30 -2.29 3.68 4.60
N VAL A 31 -1.85 2.47 4.93
CA VAL A 31 -0.52 1.98 4.57
C VAL A 31 -0.66 0.90 3.52
N GLU A 32 -0.01 1.11 2.38
CA GLU A 32 0.05 0.13 1.29
C GLU A 32 1.11 -0.92 1.61
N VAL A 33 0.75 -2.19 1.43
CA VAL A 33 1.65 -3.32 1.68
C VAL A 33 1.76 -4.20 0.44
N HIS A 34 2.97 -4.61 0.13
CA HIS A 34 3.27 -5.66 -0.84
C HIS A 34 4.21 -6.67 -0.19
N ILE A 35 3.86 -7.96 -0.25
CA ILE A 35 4.68 -9.01 0.37
C ILE A 35 5.99 -9.23 -0.38
N SER A 36 5.97 -9.09 -1.69
CA SER A 36 7.16 -9.28 -2.51
C SER A 36 7.88 -7.97 -2.76
N ASN A 37 9.16 -8.06 -3.12
CA ASN A 37 9.94 -6.89 -3.51
C ASN A 37 9.54 -6.46 -4.92
N ILE A 38 8.67 -5.47 -5.02
CA ILE A 38 8.17 -4.98 -6.31
C ILE A 38 9.26 -4.36 -7.17
N ALA A 39 10.35 -3.88 -6.56
CA ALA A 39 11.49 -3.32 -7.30
C ALA A 39 12.27 -4.39 -8.07
N ALA A 40 12.08 -5.67 -7.74
CA ALA A 40 12.72 -6.78 -8.43
C ALA A 40 11.90 -7.29 -9.62
N ARG A 41 10.73 -6.70 -9.88
CA ARG A 41 9.82 -7.11 -10.97
C ARG A 41 10.02 -6.25 -12.21
N GLU A 42 9.20 -6.49 -13.24
CA GLU A 42 9.22 -5.68 -14.45
C GLU A 42 9.00 -4.20 -14.11
N GLU A 43 9.54 -3.32 -14.93
CA GLU A 43 9.50 -1.89 -14.69
C GLU A 43 8.09 -1.36 -14.46
N VAL A 44 7.09 -1.87 -15.18
CA VAL A 44 5.71 -1.44 -15.01
C VAL A 44 5.19 -1.68 -13.59
N ARG A 45 5.75 -2.66 -12.88
CA ARG A 45 5.35 -3.01 -11.52
C ARG A 45 6.12 -2.26 -10.45
N HIS A 46 7.08 -1.42 -10.83
CA HIS A 46 7.80 -0.56 -9.89
C HIS A 46 6.97 0.62 -9.43
N ARG A 47 5.97 1.02 -10.22
CA ARG A 47 5.11 2.16 -9.90
C ARG A 47 3.86 1.72 -9.17
N SER A 48 3.46 2.53 -8.20
CA SER A 48 2.16 2.41 -7.56
C SER A 48 1.36 3.70 -7.77
N LEU A 49 0.14 3.60 -8.27
CA LEU A 49 -0.79 4.72 -8.35
C LEU A 49 -1.36 5.05 -6.97
N ILE A 50 -1.28 4.11 -6.04
CA ILE A 50 -1.90 4.19 -4.72
C ILE A 50 -0.94 4.78 -3.69
N ALA A 51 0.36 4.47 -3.78
CA ALA A 51 1.35 4.92 -2.82
C ALA A 51 1.32 6.43 -2.54
N PRO A 52 1.18 7.31 -3.56
CA PRO A 52 1.17 8.76 -3.31
C PRO A 52 0.01 9.24 -2.45
N VAL A 53 -1.10 8.50 -2.37
CA VAL A 53 -2.26 8.88 -1.55
C VAL A 53 -2.31 8.12 -0.22
N CYS A 54 -1.39 7.19 0.01
CA CYS A 54 -1.26 6.47 1.26
C CYS A 54 -0.39 7.25 2.25
N HIS A 55 -0.57 6.95 3.54
CA HIS A 55 0.29 7.45 4.60
C HIS A 55 1.73 6.94 4.45
N GLY A 56 1.88 5.69 4.00
CA GLY A 56 3.17 5.06 3.75
C GLY A 56 3.02 3.81 2.91
N SER A 57 4.16 3.23 2.52
CA SER A 57 4.21 2.04 1.70
C SER A 57 5.32 1.13 2.19
N ILE A 58 5.04 -0.17 2.29
CA ILE A 58 5.99 -1.19 2.73
C ILE A 58 5.94 -2.34 1.74
N ALA A 59 7.10 -2.78 1.28
CA ALA A 59 7.20 -3.86 0.31
C ALA A 59 8.45 -4.72 0.56
N GLY A 60 8.37 -6.00 0.19
CA GLY A 60 9.55 -6.84 0.08
C GLY A 60 9.95 -7.64 1.33
N PHE A 61 9.15 -7.62 2.38
CA PHE A 61 9.48 -8.31 3.64
C PHE A 61 8.60 -9.53 3.90
N GLY A 62 7.98 -10.08 2.84
CA GLY A 62 7.10 -11.22 3.00
C GLY A 62 5.92 -10.88 3.92
N MET A 63 5.49 -11.84 4.72
CA MET A 63 4.37 -11.62 5.65
C MET A 63 4.70 -10.60 6.75
N ASP A 64 5.98 -10.36 7.05
CA ASP A 64 6.39 -9.33 8.00
C ASP A 64 6.02 -7.92 7.53
N SER A 65 5.75 -7.74 6.23
CA SER A 65 5.30 -6.45 5.70
C SER A 65 4.03 -5.97 6.42
N TYR A 66 3.12 -6.90 6.72
CA TYR A 66 1.89 -6.56 7.46
C TYR A 66 2.18 -6.13 8.89
N ARG A 67 3.09 -6.83 9.57
CA ARG A 67 3.48 -6.48 10.94
C ARG A 67 4.11 -5.08 10.98
N LEU A 68 5.00 -4.81 10.05
CA LEU A 68 5.66 -3.51 9.96
C LEU A 68 4.64 -2.39 9.68
N ALA A 69 3.66 -2.66 8.81
CA ALA A 69 2.62 -1.68 8.50
C ALA A 69 1.75 -1.37 9.73
N ILE A 70 1.37 -2.40 10.47
CA ILE A 70 0.59 -2.22 11.71
C ILE A 70 1.38 -1.42 12.72
N GLU A 71 2.66 -1.74 12.92
CA GLU A 71 3.52 -1.01 13.85
C GLU A 71 3.68 0.45 13.46
N SER A 72 3.71 0.76 12.15
CA SER A 72 3.84 2.14 11.68
C SER A 72 2.61 2.99 12.02
N LEU A 73 1.47 2.38 12.28
CA LEU A 73 0.21 3.05 12.60
C LEU A 73 -0.02 3.22 14.10
N ILE A 74 0.79 2.57 14.92
CA ILE A 74 0.72 2.68 16.37
C ILE A 74 1.61 3.83 16.84
#